data_7a17b20e0f381d8a7109b3a47b360747
#
_entry.id   7a17b20e0f381d8a7109b3a47b360747
#
_cell.length_a   1.000
_cell.length_b   1.000
_cell.length_c   1.000
_cell.angle_alpha   90.00
_cell.angle_beta   90.00
_cell.angle_gamma   90.00
#
_symmetry.space_group_name_H-M   'P 1'
#
loop_
_entity.id
_entity.type
_entity.pdbx_description
1 polymer ?
#
loop_
_entity_poly.entity_id
_entity_poly.type
_entity_poly.pdbx_seq_one_letter_code
_entity_poly.pdbx_strand_id
1 'polypeptide(L)'
;NDYLKQSLNKIYNGLNNNTDPSSDIRLTLGNIRTIQINIMGEVVQPGTYALSSFSTVFHALYRAGGVSNIGSLRNVQLVRNGKKITSIDVYEFIMKGNTQDDIRLQEGDVVIVPAYDVLVKISGKVKRPMRFEMKKDESLSTLIKYAGGFDADAYTRSLRVVRQNGEEYEVNTVKDLDYSVYKMRNGDVVTAEAILNRFTNKLEVRGAVYRPGIYQLSGTLNTVR
;
A
#
# COMPACT_ATOMS: atom_id res chain seq x y z
N ASN A 1 21.71 31.86 9.74
CA ASN A 1 22.39 33.08 9.24
C ASN A 1 23.90 33.03 9.43
N ASP A 2 24.43 32.48 10.53
CA ASP A 2 25.87 32.50 10.86
C ASP A 2 26.73 31.67 9.88
N TYR A 3 26.25 30.55 9.43
CA TYR A 3 26.95 29.74 8.42
C TYR A 3 27.14 30.48 7.08
N LEU A 4 26.09 31.19 6.63
CA LEU A 4 26.16 31.96 5.39
C LEU A 4 27.05 33.21 5.57
N LYS A 5 26.99 33.87 6.72
CA LYS A 5 27.92 34.99 7.06
C LYS A 5 29.36 34.52 7.04
N GLN A 6 29.67 33.37 7.66
CA GLN A 6 31.04 32.80 7.65
C GLN A 6 31.54 32.43 6.24
N SER A 7 30.66 31.86 5.41
CA SER A 7 31.01 31.46 4.05
C SER A 7 31.22 32.67 3.13
N LEU A 8 30.41 33.70 3.28
CA LEU A 8 30.49 34.93 2.49
C LEU A 8 31.57 35.89 2.94
N ASN A 9 31.97 35.85 4.24
CA ASN A 9 33.12 36.59 4.79
C ASN A 9 34.45 36.30 4.09
N LYS A 10 34.56 35.13 3.44
CA LYS A 10 35.73 34.75 2.64
C LYS A 10 35.79 35.48 1.29
N ILE A 11 34.66 36.01 0.84
CA ILE A 11 34.53 36.64 -0.48
C ILE A 11 34.36 38.15 -0.38
N TYR A 12 33.71 38.62 0.69
CA TYR A 12 33.39 40.04 0.90
C TYR A 12 34.02 40.57 2.18
N ASN A 13 35.10 41.35 2.04
CA ASN A 13 35.83 41.92 3.18
C ASN A 13 34.99 42.86 4.08
N GLY A 14 33.94 43.49 3.54
CA GLY A 14 33.05 44.38 4.29
C GLY A 14 32.16 43.72 5.33
N LEU A 15 32.06 42.37 5.32
CA LEU A 15 31.27 41.59 6.28
C LEU A 15 32.10 41.19 7.52
N ASN A 16 33.41 41.39 7.50
CA ASN A 16 34.36 40.83 8.48
C ASN A 16 34.58 41.72 9.68
N ASN A 17 34.00 42.91 9.75
CA ASN A 17 34.21 43.84 10.80
C ASN A 17 33.12 43.75 11.87
N ASN A 18 33.45 43.13 13.00
CA ASN A 18 32.48 42.89 14.09
C ASN A 18 32.03 44.18 14.84
N THR A 19 32.76 45.28 14.66
CA THR A 19 32.48 46.54 15.36
C THR A 19 31.76 47.57 14.50
N ASP A 20 31.97 47.55 13.19
CA ASP A 20 31.29 48.45 12.25
C ASP A 20 31.29 47.82 10.84
N PRO A 21 30.37 46.92 10.56
CA PRO A 21 30.30 46.26 9.25
C PRO A 21 29.83 47.25 8.20
N SER A 22 30.66 47.48 7.17
CA SER A 22 30.31 48.32 6.01
C SER A 22 29.26 47.70 5.09
N SER A 23 28.94 46.43 5.31
CA SER A 23 27.93 45.70 4.52
C SER A 23 27.14 44.76 5.43
N ASP A 24 25.82 44.67 5.23
CA ASP A 24 24.93 43.72 5.92
C ASP A 24 24.29 42.79 4.90
N ILE A 25 24.17 41.54 5.28
CA ILE A 25 23.47 40.53 4.48
C ILE A 25 22.13 40.22 5.12
N ARG A 26 21.06 40.55 4.45
CA ARG A 26 19.70 40.14 4.82
C ARG A 26 19.22 39.02 3.94
N LEU A 27 19.09 37.84 4.49
CA LEU A 27 18.49 36.70 3.82
C LEU A 27 16.99 36.68 4.07
N THR A 28 16.22 36.83 3.03
CA THR A 28 14.76 36.66 3.08
C THR A 28 14.36 35.45 2.25
N LEU A 29 13.46 34.61 2.81
CA LEU A 29 12.81 33.57 2.01
C LEU A 29 11.90 34.25 0.98
N GLY A 30 12.21 34.05 -0.29
CA GLY A 30 11.34 34.48 -1.38
C GLY A 30 10.06 33.66 -1.47
N ASN A 31 9.14 34.04 -2.36
CA ASN A 31 7.95 33.26 -2.63
C ASN A 31 8.32 31.87 -3.20
N ILE A 32 7.60 30.85 -2.74
CA ILE A 32 7.76 29.50 -3.28
C ILE A 32 7.33 29.51 -4.75
N ARG A 33 8.23 29.07 -5.63
CA ARG A 33 7.95 28.99 -7.07
C ARG A 33 6.84 27.97 -7.32
N THR A 34 5.88 28.34 -8.16
CA THR A 34 4.88 27.43 -8.73
C THR A 34 5.42 26.82 -10.02
N ILE A 35 5.20 25.52 -10.18
CA ILE A 35 5.51 24.74 -11.39
C ILE A 35 4.23 24.23 -12.02
N GLN A 36 4.20 24.10 -13.35
CA GLN A 36 3.12 23.44 -14.07
C GLN A 36 3.56 22.02 -14.47
N ILE A 37 2.69 21.07 -14.19
CA ILE A 37 2.87 19.66 -14.54
C ILE A 37 1.63 19.12 -15.22
N ASN A 38 1.77 18.04 -15.97
CA ASN A 38 0.65 17.33 -16.56
C ASN A 38 0.44 15.99 -15.86
N ILE A 39 -0.82 15.66 -15.57
CA ILE A 39 -1.22 14.36 -15.03
C ILE A 39 -2.16 13.71 -16.03
N MET A 40 -1.79 12.52 -16.50
CA MET A 40 -2.45 11.84 -17.60
C MET A 40 -2.71 10.35 -17.26
N GLY A 41 -3.59 9.72 -18.07
CA GLY A 41 -3.95 8.31 -17.94
C GLY A 41 -5.07 8.09 -16.92
N GLU A 42 -4.99 7.01 -16.19
CA GLU A 42 -6.06 6.49 -15.34
C GLU A 42 -6.06 7.15 -13.96
N VAL A 43 -6.31 8.45 -13.93
CA VAL A 43 -6.54 9.27 -12.72
C VAL A 43 -7.95 9.80 -12.69
N VAL A 44 -8.44 10.22 -11.54
CA VAL A 44 -9.82 10.73 -11.38
C VAL A 44 -10.03 12.01 -12.18
N GLN A 45 -9.06 12.92 -12.16
CA GLN A 45 -9.10 14.18 -12.89
C GLN A 45 -7.77 14.38 -13.66
N PRO A 46 -7.68 13.94 -14.92
CA PRO A 46 -6.52 14.24 -15.75
C PRO A 46 -6.49 15.72 -16.14
N GLY A 47 -5.28 16.28 -16.28
CA GLY A 47 -5.12 17.68 -16.66
C GLY A 47 -3.77 18.28 -16.32
N THR A 48 -3.67 19.61 -16.51
CA THR A 48 -2.51 20.40 -16.13
C THR A 48 -2.74 21.04 -14.77
N TYR A 49 -1.76 20.92 -13.88
CA TYR A 49 -1.82 21.36 -12.51
C TYR A 49 -0.70 22.33 -12.17
N ALA A 50 -1.05 23.42 -11.50
CA ALA A 50 -0.10 24.33 -10.89
C ALA A 50 0.18 23.86 -9.44
N LEU A 51 1.41 23.45 -9.17
CA LEU A 51 1.84 22.95 -7.87
C LEU A 51 3.06 23.72 -7.36
N SER A 52 3.32 23.61 -6.06
CA SER A 52 4.57 24.11 -5.48
C SER A 52 5.79 23.36 -6.04
N SER A 53 6.92 24.04 -6.23
CA SER A 53 8.17 23.42 -6.62
C SER A 53 8.73 22.40 -5.61
N PHE A 54 8.15 22.31 -4.41
CA PHE A 54 8.45 21.27 -3.42
C PHE A 54 7.55 20.05 -3.53
N SER A 55 6.56 20.06 -4.44
CA SER A 55 5.63 18.96 -4.61
C SER A 55 6.31 17.73 -5.21
N THR A 56 5.85 16.58 -4.79
CA THR A 56 6.28 15.26 -5.27
C THR A 56 5.19 14.62 -6.13
N VAL A 57 5.46 13.43 -6.67
CA VAL A 57 4.48 12.69 -7.47
C VAL A 57 3.24 12.33 -6.63
N PHE A 58 3.38 11.99 -5.35
CA PHE A 58 2.22 11.74 -4.49
C PHE A 58 1.34 12.99 -4.30
N HIS A 59 1.95 14.17 -4.15
CA HIS A 59 1.18 15.41 -4.08
C HIS A 59 0.39 15.66 -5.38
N ALA A 60 0.99 15.34 -6.52
CA ALA A 60 0.32 15.46 -7.82
C ALA A 60 -0.88 14.49 -7.93
N LEU A 61 -0.69 13.21 -7.57
CA LEU A 61 -1.78 12.24 -7.56
C LEU A 61 -2.91 12.66 -6.62
N TYR A 62 -2.58 13.15 -5.44
CA TYR A 62 -3.57 13.68 -4.49
C TYR A 62 -4.37 14.82 -5.09
N ARG A 63 -3.68 15.73 -5.81
CA ARG A 63 -4.31 16.89 -6.45
C ARG A 63 -5.23 16.49 -7.60
N ALA A 64 -4.91 15.39 -8.30
CA ALA A 64 -5.74 14.81 -9.36
C ALA A 64 -6.93 13.96 -8.83
N GLY A 65 -7.15 13.94 -7.51
CA GLY A 65 -8.21 13.14 -6.89
C GLY A 65 -7.87 11.64 -6.76
N GLY A 66 -6.61 11.28 -6.96
CA GLY A 66 -6.12 9.89 -6.89
C GLY A 66 -6.17 9.15 -8.22
N VAL A 67 -5.93 7.85 -8.15
CA VAL A 67 -5.96 6.93 -9.29
C VAL A 67 -7.39 6.43 -9.52
N SER A 68 -7.80 6.27 -10.76
CA SER A 68 -9.13 5.75 -11.13
C SER A 68 -9.26 4.25 -10.78
N ASN A 69 -10.48 3.72 -10.90
CA ASN A 69 -10.76 2.31 -10.58
C ASN A 69 -9.99 1.30 -11.45
N ILE A 70 -9.51 1.73 -12.61
CA ILE A 70 -8.72 0.90 -13.54
C ILE A 70 -7.26 1.32 -13.60
N GLY A 71 -6.86 2.34 -12.85
CA GLY A 71 -5.49 2.82 -12.82
C GLY A 71 -4.57 1.99 -11.92
N SER A 72 -3.32 1.90 -12.33
CA SER A 72 -2.28 1.19 -11.59
C SER A 72 -1.71 2.04 -10.46
N LEU A 73 -1.72 1.50 -9.25
CA LEU A 73 -0.99 2.01 -8.09
C LEU A 73 0.45 1.48 -8.02
N ARG A 74 0.79 0.50 -8.87
CA ARG A 74 2.07 -0.19 -8.85
C ARG A 74 3.05 0.28 -9.92
N ASN A 75 2.59 1.13 -10.87
CA ASN A 75 3.38 1.57 -12.01
C ASN A 75 3.09 3.03 -12.40
N VAL A 76 3.04 3.93 -11.43
CA VAL A 76 2.93 5.36 -11.71
C VAL A 76 4.24 5.86 -12.30
N GLN A 77 4.21 6.42 -13.51
CA GLN A 77 5.40 6.81 -14.26
C GLN A 77 5.59 8.31 -14.21
N LEU A 78 6.84 8.73 -13.98
CA LEU A 78 7.26 10.12 -14.14
C LEU A 78 8.08 10.25 -15.41
N VAL A 79 7.65 11.13 -16.30
CA VAL A 79 8.31 11.45 -17.55
C VAL A 79 8.76 12.91 -17.52
N ARG A 80 10.03 13.15 -17.84
CA ARG A 80 10.66 14.47 -17.91
C ARG A 80 11.40 14.61 -19.23
N ASN A 81 11.16 15.68 -19.97
CA ASN A 81 11.75 15.92 -21.28
C ASN A 81 11.62 14.71 -22.24
N GLY A 82 10.44 14.07 -22.25
CA GLY A 82 10.15 12.90 -23.09
C GLY A 82 10.82 11.58 -22.64
N LYS A 83 11.55 11.57 -21.52
CA LYS A 83 12.21 10.37 -21.00
C LYS A 83 11.56 9.91 -19.69
N LYS A 84 11.30 8.62 -19.55
CA LYS A 84 10.86 8.03 -18.28
C LYS A 84 11.99 8.12 -17.25
N ILE A 85 11.74 8.83 -16.16
CA ILE A 85 12.71 9.05 -15.08
C ILE A 85 12.61 7.91 -14.05
N THR A 86 11.39 7.61 -13.61
CA THR A 86 11.15 6.56 -12.62
C THR A 86 9.75 5.97 -12.76
N SER A 87 9.55 4.84 -12.11
CA SER A 87 8.25 4.20 -11.91
C SER A 87 8.03 4.02 -10.42
N ILE A 88 6.93 4.55 -9.93
CA ILE A 88 6.60 4.61 -8.51
C ILE A 88 5.58 3.52 -8.19
N ASP A 89 5.89 2.74 -7.17
CA ASP A 89 4.99 1.77 -6.58
C ASP A 89 4.38 2.35 -5.30
N VAL A 90 3.12 2.77 -5.38
CA VAL A 90 2.40 3.38 -4.25
C VAL A 90 2.23 2.40 -3.08
N TYR A 91 2.24 1.08 -3.34
CA TYR A 91 2.16 0.07 -2.29
C TYR A 91 3.42 0.06 -1.41
N GLU A 92 4.60 0.32 -1.97
CA GLU A 92 5.83 0.46 -1.19
C GLU A 92 5.72 1.60 -0.17
N PHE A 93 5.09 2.71 -0.58
CA PHE A 93 4.80 3.82 0.32
C PHE A 93 3.74 3.46 1.38
N ILE A 94 2.57 2.95 0.95
CA ILE A 94 1.43 2.68 1.86
C ILE A 94 1.75 1.54 2.84
N MET A 95 2.43 0.48 2.38
CA MET A 95 2.68 -0.72 3.18
C MET A 95 3.97 -0.67 3.97
N LYS A 96 4.99 0.05 3.49
CA LYS A 96 6.34 0.05 4.07
C LYS A 96 6.83 1.43 4.49
N GLY A 97 6.12 2.51 4.14
CA GLY A 97 6.55 3.89 4.38
C GLY A 97 7.76 4.30 3.53
N ASN A 98 8.06 3.56 2.44
CA ASN A 98 9.19 3.86 1.58
C ASN A 98 8.86 5.03 0.63
N THR A 99 9.61 6.13 0.76
CA THR A 99 9.44 7.36 -0.04
C THR A 99 10.59 7.58 -1.03
N GLN A 100 11.51 6.63 -1.21
CA GLN A 100 12.70 6.83 -2.02
C GLN A 100 12.39 7.14 -3.48
N ASP A 101 11.33 6.55 -4.02
CA ASP A 101 10.90 6.77 -5.41
C ASP A 101 9.98 8.00 -5.57
N ASP A 102 9.53 8.62 -4.48
CA ASP A 102 8.69 9.81 -4.49
C ASP A 102 9.53 11.08 -4.69
N ILE A 103 9.99 11.27 -5.90
CA ILE A 103 10.88 12.38 -6.25
C ILE A 103 10.12 13.70 -6.46
N ARG A 104 10.84 14.80 -6.28
CA ARG A 104 10.31 16.15 -6.52
C ARG A 104 10.04 16.39 -7.98
N LEU A 105 8.91 17.03 -8.25
CA LEU A 105 8.49 17.44 -9.56
C LEU A 105 9.22 18.69 -10.04
N GLN A 106 9.35 18.81 -11.36
CA GLN A 106 9.91 19.97 -12.05
C GLN A 106 8.92 20.53 -13.06
N GLU A 107 9.18 21.74 -13.52
CA GLU A 107 8.41 22.38 -14.58
C GLU A 107 8.34 21.51 -15.82
N GLY A 108 7.13 21.29 -16.35
CA GLY A 108 6.89 20.50 -17.56
C GLY A 108 6.91 18.97 -17.36
N ASP A 109 7.02 18.48 -16.11
CA ASP A 109 6.91 17.05 -15.83
C ASP A 109 5.54 16.48 -16.20
N VAL A 110 5.54 15.23 -16.63
CA VAL A 110 4.32 14.47 -16.93
C VAL A 110 4.25 13.25 -16.04
N VAL A 111 3.18 13.16 -15.23
CA VAL A 111 2.85 11.98 -14.44
C VAL A 111 1.83 11.15 -15.20
N ILE A 112 2.18 9.90 -15.51
CA ILE A 112 1.32 8.99 -16.27
C ILE A 112 0.93 7.81 -15.40
N VAL A 113 -0.36 7.58 -15.29
CA VAL A 113 -0.92 6.41 -14.60
C VAL A 113 -1.48 5.46 -15.65
N PRO A 114 -0.84 4.31 -15.94
CA PRO A 114 -1.40 3.30 -16.84
C PRO A 114 -2.52 2.51 -16.15
N ALA A 115 -3.25 1.69 -16.92
CA ALA A 115 -4.15 0.70 -16.37
C ALA A 115 -3.39 -0.40 -15.61
N TYR A 116 -4.04 -1.03 -14.62
CA TYR A 116 -3.45 -2.17 -13.89
C TYR A 116 -3.35 -3.42 -14.79
N ASP A 117 -2.37 -4.28 -14.51
CA ASP A 117 -2.20 -5.55 -15.23
C ASP A 117 -2.94 -6.71 -14.52
N VAL A 118 -2.80 -6.83 -13.21
CA VAL A 118 -3.33 -7.94 -12.42
C VAL A 118 -4.11 -7.40 -11.24
N LEU A 119 -5.42 -7.63 -11.21
CA LEU A 119 -6.30 -7.29 -10.09
C LEU A 119 -6.90 -8.56 -9.51
N VAL A 120 -6.70 -8.78 -8.21
CA VAL A 120 -7.16 -9.96 -7.47
C VAL A 120 -8.11 -9.53 -6.36
N LYS A 121 -9.21 -10.26 -6.19
CA LYS A 121 -10.14 -10.07 -5.07
C LYS A 121 -9.83 -11.06 -3.96
N ILE A 122 -9.72 -10.59 -2.72
CA ILE A 122 -9.72 -11.45 -1.54
C ILE A 122 -10.91 -11.12 -0.65
N SER A 123 -11.54 -12.16 -0.11
CA SER A 123 -12.77 -12.06 0.70
C SER A 123 -12.79 -13.11 1.81
N GLY A 124 -13.82 -13.04 2.68
CA GLY A 124 -13.95 -13.93 3.83
C GLY A 124 -13.14 -13.45 5.03
N LYS A 125 -12.53 -14.37 5.75
CA LYS A 125 -11.88 -14.16 7.05
C LYS A 125 -10.46 -13.61 6.94
N VAL A 126 -10.34 -12.40 6.39
CA VAL A 126 -9.10 -11.61 6.32
C VAL A 126 -9.38 -10.21 6.85
N LYS A 127 -8.37 -9.55 7.38
CA LYS A 127 -8.53 -8.22 8.01
C LYS A 127 -8.97 -7.12 7.04
N ARG A 128 -8.57 -7.22 5.75
CA ARG A 128 -8.95 -6.25 4.70
C ARG A 128 -9.47 -6.98 3.47
N PRO A 129 -10.76 -7.37 3.45
CA PRO A 129 -11.39 -8.00 2.29
C PRO A 129 -11.66 -6.96 1.21
N MET A 130 -10.83 -6.93 0.17
CA MET A 130 -10.94 -5.99 -0.94
C MET A 130 -10.22 -6.51 -2.19
N ARG A 131 -10.14 -5.67 -3.23
CA ARG A 131 -9.32 -5.94 -4.41
C ARG A 131 -7.93 -5.36 -4.22
N PHE A 132 -6.91 -6.11 -4.63
CA PHE A 132 -5.51 -5.69 -4.61
C PHE A 132 -4.91 -5.83 -6.00
N GLU A 133 -4.16 -4.83 -6.40
CA GLU A 133 -3.32 -4.91 -7.58
C GLU A 133 -2.06 -5.72 -7.24
N MET A 134 -1.78 -6.73 -8.07
CA MET A 134 -0.64 -7.62 -7.91
C MET A 134 0.34 -7.45 -9.06
N LYS A 135 1.63 -7.69 -8.81
CA LYS A 135 2.61 -7.89 -9.87
C LYS A 135 2.55 -9.34 -10.37
N LYS A 136 2.95 -9.57 -11.62
CA LYS A 136 2.85 -10.90 -12.29
C LYS A 136 3.52 -12.04 -11.53
N ASP A 137 4.56 -11.73 -10.74
CA ASP A 137 5.32 -12.72 -9.98
C ASP A 137 4.92 -12.83 -8.50
N GLU A 138 3.96 -12.04 -8.05
CA GLU A 138 3.54 -12.06 -6.66
C GLU A 138 2.65 -13.27 -6.37
N SER A 139 2.82 -13.81 -5.16
CA SER A 139 2.16 -15.04 -4.72
C SER A 139 0.95 -14.77 -3.84
N LEU A 140 0.17 -15.82 -3.57
CA LEU A 140 -0.93 -15.80 -2.63
C LEU A 140 -0.48 -15.35 -1.23
N SER A 141 0.73 -15.71 -0.79
CA SER A 141 1.30 -15.23 0.47
C SER A 141 1.46 -13.71 0.50
N THR A 142 1.83 -13.10 -0.64
CA THR A 142 1.92 -11.64 -0.76
C THR A 142 0.55 -10.99 -0.69
N LEU A 143 -0.46 -11.57 -1.34
CA LEU A 143 -1.85 -11.09 -1.26
C LEU A 143 -2.37 -11.10 0.18
N ILE A 144 -2.10 -12.18 0.93
CA ILE A 144 -2.48 -12.29 2.34
C ILE A 144 -1.82 -11.17 3.18
N LYS A 145 -0.55 -10.83 2.91
CA LYS A 145 0.14 -9.70 3.58
C LYS A 145 -0.53 -8.37 3.26
N TYR A 146 -0.92 -8.14 2.00
CA TYR A 146 -1.66 -6.94 1.61
C TYR A 146 -3.03 -6.86 2.28
N ALA A 147 -3.70 -7.99 2.44
CA ALA A 147 -4.95 -8.08 3.20
C ALA A 147 -4.78 -7.90 4.72
N GLY A 148 -3.56 -7.70 5.22
CA GLY A 148 -3.26 -7.53 6.64
C GLY A 148 -3.24 -8.82 7.45
N GLY A 149 -3.25 -9.98 6.78
CA GLY A 149 -3.32 -11.30 7.39
C GLY A 149 -4.76 -11.77 7.62
N PHE A 150 -4.88 -12.87 8.32
CA PHE A 150 -6.14 -13.54 8.64
C PHE A 150 -6.83 -12.94 9.86
N ASP A 151 -8.17 -13.09 9.93
CA ASP A 151 -8.93 -12.90 11.15
C ASP A 151 -8.70 -14.04 12.14
N ALA A 152 -9.07 -13.82 13.42
CA ALA A 152 -8.84 -14.78 14.49
C ALA A 152 -9.58 -16.12 14.31
N ASP A 153 -10.72 -16.09 13.61
CA ASP A 153 -11.56 -17.27 13.33
C ASP A 153 -11.39 -17.79 11.90
N ALA A 154 -10.32 -17.41 11.21
CA ALA A 154 -10.03 -17.87 9.86
C ALA A 154 -9.51 -19.32 9.85
N TYR A 155 -9.94 -20.10 8.87
CA TYR A 155 -9.35 -21.38 8.54
C TYR A 155 -8.13 -21.18 7.65
N THR A 156 -6.94 -21.25 8.24
CA THR A 156 -5.68 -20.87 7.59
C THR A 156 -4.97 -22.01 6.86
N ARG A 157 -5.46 -23.25 6.98
CA ARG A 157 -4.83 -24.43 6.38
C ARG A 157 -4.99 -24.50 4.86
N SER A 158 -6.01 -23.88 4.33
CA SER A 158 -6.22 -23.77 2.88
C SER A 158 -7.08 -22.56 2.52
N LEU A 159 -6.85 -22.02 1.33
CA LEU A 159 -7.69 -21.00 0.71
C LEU A 159 -8.29 -21.52 -0.57
N ARG A 160 -9.50 -21.09 -0.87
CA ARG A 160 -10.15 -21.36 -2.14
C ARG A 160 -9.86 -20.23 -3.10
N VAL A 161 -9.36 -20.58 -4.28
CA VAL A 161 -9.08 -19.64 -5.37
C VAL A 161 -9.96 -20.03 -6.55
N VAL A 162 -10.82 -19.13 -6.97
CA VAL A 162 -11.61 -19.26 -8.21
C VAL A 162 -10.90 -18.48 -9.31
N ARG A 163 -10.57 -19.14 -10.38
CA ARG A 163 -9.81 -18.64 -11.54
C ARG A 163 -10.58 -18.85 -12.83
N GLN A 164 -10.47 -17.93 -13.76
CA GLN A 164 -10.96 -18.12 -15.12
C GLN A 164 -9.86 -18.76 -15.98
N ASN A 165 -10.19 -19.80 -16.74
CA ASN A 165 -9.27 -20.44 -17.67
C ASN A 165 -9.53 -20.10 -19.15
N GLY A 166 -10.40 -19.11 -19.41
CA GLY A 166 -10.79 -18.64 -20.75
C GLY A 166 -12.20 -19.05 -21.16
N GLU A 167 -12.66 -20.22 -20.79
CA GLU A 167 -13.98 -20.72 -21.10
C GLU A 167 -14.83 -20.97 -19.85
N GLU A 168 -14.21 -21.42 -18.77
CA GLU A 168 -14.88 -21.84 -17.55
C GLU A 168 -14.19 -21.29 -16.30
N TYR A 169 -14.82 -21.50 -15.16
CA TYR A 169 -14.22 -21.23 -13.85
C TYR A 169 -13.60 -22.50 -13.29
N GLU A 170 -12.38 -22.38 -12.83
CA GLU A 170 -11.64 -23.40 -12.13
C GLU A 170 -11.58 -23.08 -10.63
N VAL A 171 -11.86 -24.06 -9.77
CA VAL A 171 -11.74 -23.93 -8.32
C VAL A 171 -10.49 -24.65 -7.85
N ASN A 172 -9.56 -23.89 -7.29
CA ASN A 172 -8.31 -24.39 -6.73
C ASN A 172 -8.36 -24.30 -5.20
N THR A 173 -8.08 -25.40 -4.50
CA THR A 173 -7.85 -25.40 -3.06
C THR A 173 -6.35 -25.38 -2.82
N VAL A 174 -5.83 -24.22 -2.45
CA VAL A 174 -4.40 -24.01 -2.20
C VAL A 174 -4.13 -24.24 -0.72
N LYS A 175 -3.17 -25.11 -0.40
CA LYS A 175 -2.76 -25.41 0.98
C LYS A 175 -1.78 -24.34 1.50
N ASP A 176 -1.68 -24.21 2.80
CA ASP A 176 -0.80 -23.26 3.49
C ASP A 176 0.68 -23.37 3.06
N LEU A 177 1.16 -24.58 2.83
CA LEU A 177 2.52 -24.86 2.33
C LEU A 177 2.78 -24.28 0.94
N ASP A 178 1.74 -24.13 0.12
CA ASP A 178 1.83 -23.69 -1.27
C ASP A 178 1.58 -22.18 -1.45
N TYR A 179 1.20 -21.45 -0.41
CA TYR A 179 0.87 -20.01 -0.51
C TYR A 179 2.01 -19.16 -1.08
N SER A 180 3.25 -19.52 -0.81
CA SER A 180 4.43 -18.78 -1.28
C SER A 180 4.76 -19.03 -2.76
N VAL A 181 4.38 -20.17 -3.30
CA VAL A 181 4.66 -20.58 -4.68
C VAL A 181 3.48 -20.38 -5.62
N TYR A 182 2.25 -20.32 -5.10
CA TYR A 182 1.05 -20.14 -5.91
C TYR A 182 0.97 -18.71 -6.44
N LYS A 183 1.19 -18.54 -7.75
CA LYS A 183 1.17 -17.24 -8.42
C LYS A 183 -0.26 -16.78 -8.71
N MET A 184 -0.52 -15.52 -8.41
CA MET A 184 -1.81 -14.89 -8.66
C MET A 184 -1.94 -14.48 -10.14
N ARG A 185 -3.16 -14.54 -10.66
CA ARG A 185 -3.51 -14.10 -12.02
C ARG A 185 -4.62 -13.06 -11.98
N ASN A 186 -4.71 -12.28 -13.04
CA ASN A 186 -5.77 -11.29 -13.17
C ASN A 186 -7.16 -11.95 -13.11
N GLY A 187 -8.05 -11.37 -12.31
CA GLY A 187 -9.40 -11.88 -12.10
C GLY A 187 -9.55 -12.99 -11.06
N ASP A 188 -8.46 -13.46 -10.44
CA ASP A 188 -8.55 -14.45 -9.35
C ASP A 188 -9.40 -13.93 -8.19
N VAL A 189 -10.26 -14.80 -7.67
CA VAL A 189 -11.06 -14.55 -6.49
C VAL A 189 -10.67 -15.52 -5.38
N VAL A 190 -10.05 -14.98 -4.33
CA VAL A 190 -9.61 -15.73 -3.16
C VAL A 190 -10.63 -15.63 -2.04
N THR A 191 -10.94 -16.76 -1.40
CA THR A 191 -11.84 -16.81 -0.24
C THR A 191 -11.16 -17.51 0.93
N ALA A 192 -11.06 -16.79 2.06
CA ALA A 192 -10.64 -17.35 3.34
C ALA A 192 -11.89 -17.78 4.12
N GLU A 193 -12.02 -19.05 4.38
CA GLU A 193 -13.17 -19.63 5.10
C GLU A 193 -12.99 -19.41 6.61
N ALA A 194 -14.10 -19.50 7.36
CA ALA A 194 -14.05 -19.55 8.83
C ALA A 194 -13.72 -20.97 9.30
N ILE A 195 -13.16 -21.09 10.50
CA ILE A 195 -13.13 -22.37 11.22
C ILE A 195 -14.56 -22.87 11.46
N LEU A 196 -14.73 -24.17 11.55
CA LEU A 196 -16.04 -24.76 11.79
C LEU A 196 -16.60 -24.31 13.15
N ASN A 197 -17.86 -23.87 13.14
CA ASN A 197 -18.55 -23.48 14.39
C ASN A 197 -18.94 -24.74 15.19
N ARG A 198 -17.92 -25.47 15.66
CA ARG A 198 -18.10 -26.63 16.52
C ARG A 198 -16.95 -26.73 17.53
N PHE A 199 -17.26 -27.30 18.68
CA PHE A 199 -16.26 -27.58 19.70
C PHE A 199 -15.76 -29.01 19.55
N THR A 200 -14.45 -29.22 19.61
CA THR A 200 -13.84 -30.58 19.55
C THR A 200 -13.95 -31.34 20.87
N ASN A 201 -14.10 -30.60 21.96
CA ASN A 201 -14.03 -31.13 23.32
C ASN A 201 -15.13 -30.57 24.25
N LYS A 202 -16.32 -30.27 23.68
CA LYS A 202 -17.45 -29.76 24.44
C LYS A 202 -18.27 -30.90 25.00
N LEU A 203 -18.50 -30.88 26.32
CA LEU A 203 -19.50 -31.66 27.01
C LEU A 203 -20.57 -30.70 27.54
N GLU A 204 -21.83 -30.99 27.28
CA GLU A 204 -22.96 -30.21 27.81
C GLU A 204 -23.75 -31.06 28.81
N VAL A 205 -23.85 -30.60 30.04
CA VAL A 205 -24.60 -31.24 31.13
C VAL A 205 -25.88 -30.46 31.35
N ARG A 206 -27.02 -31.15 31.16
CA ARG A 206 -28.37 -30.58 31.33
C ARG A 206 -29.20 -31.41 32.35
N GLY A 207 -30.27 -30.81 32.83
CA GLY A 207 -31.23 -31.47 33.70
C GLY A 207 -31.01 -31.20 35.18
N ALA A 208 -31.49 -32.10 36.03
CA ALA A 208 -31.46 -31.98 37.52
C ALA A 208 -30.06 -32.32 38.08
N VAL A 209 -29.07 -31.51 37.69
CA VAL A 209 -27.68 -31.63 38.15
C VAL A 209 -27.31 -30.40 38.98
N TYR A 210 -26.34 -30.54 39.86
CA TYR A 210 -25.92 -29.47 40.77
C TYR A 210 -25.44 -28.21 40.06
N ARG A 211 -24.74 -28.36 38.89
CA ARG A 211 -24.29 -27.25 38.04
C ARG A 211 -24.47 -27.64 36.56
N PRO A 212 -25.62 -27.31 35.97
CA PRO A 212 -25.76 -27.46 34.52
C PRO A 212 -24.85 -26.49 33.78
N GLY A 213 -24.33 -26.87 32.60
CA GLY A 213 -23.46 -25.99 31.80
C GLY A 213 -22.60 -26.74 30.81
N ILE A 214 -21.68 -25.97 30.23
CA ILE A 214 -20.72 -26.45 29.24
C ILE A 214 -19.39 -26.74 29.94
N TYR A 215 -18.86 -27.93 29.73
CA TYR A 215 -17.64 -28.41 30.34
C TYR A 215 -16.66 -28.89 29.25
N GLN A 216 -15.38 -28.90 29.61
CA GLN A 216 -14.35 -29.50 28.76
C GLN A 216 -14.39 -31.02 28.88
N LEU A 217 -14.53 -31.74 27.77
CA LEU A 217 -14.28 -33.17 27.74
C LEU A 217 -12.77 -33.39 27.74
N SER A 218 -12.23 -33.93 28.84
CA SER A 218 -10.83 -34.35 28.96
C SER A 218 -10.75 -35.86 29.01
N GLY A 219 -9.60 -36.46 28.59
CA GLY A 219 -9.41 -37.91 28.57
C GLY A 219 -9.53 -38.60 29.92
N THR A 220 -9.57 -37.85 31.04
CA THR A 220 -9.75 -38.32 32.41
C THR A 220 -11.18 -38.26 32.90
N LEU A 221 -12.10 -37.61 32.16
CA LEU A 221 -13.53 -37.49 32.54
C LEU A 221 -14.35 -38.53 31.76
N ASN A 222 -14.27 -39.78 32.18
CA ASN A 222 -15.03 -40.89 31.57
C ASN A 222 -16.32 -41.25 32.32
N THR A 223 -16.59 -40.64 33.46
CA THR A 223 -17.80 -40.93 34.24
C THR A 223 -18.37 -39.65 34.86
N VAL A 224 -19.70 -39.52 34.81
CA VAL A 224 -20.47 -38.54 35.63
C VAL A 224 -20.78 -39.19 36.92
N ARG A 225 -20.33 -38.68 38.07
CA ARG A 225 -20.75 -39.08 39.41
C ARG A 225 -21.82 -38.12 39.91
#